data_488e6a6e248f4781e1122b6c41c4dce0
#
_entry.id   488e6a6e248f4781e1122b6c41c4dce0
#
_cell.length_a   1.000
_cell.length_b   1.000
_cell.length_c   1.000
_cell.angle_alpha   90.00
_cell.angle_beta   90.00
_cell.angle_gamma   90.00
#
_symmetry.space_group_name_H-M   'P 1'
#
loop_
_entity.id
_entity.type
_entity.pdbx_description
1 polymer ?
#
loop_
_entity_poly.entity_id
_entity_poly.type
_entity_poly.pdbx_seq_one_letter_code
_entity_poly.pdbx_strand_id
1 'polypeptide(L)'
;MTPPAPLSVSHLTVAYGERPAVWDVTWSAPPGLTAIVGPNGAGKSTLLKATLGLVPALSGEVRFFGRPLDEVRDRVGYLPQRASVDWDFPATALDVVCMARYPRMRWWGRVPRKHRDAARDALAQVGMEAFADRQIGKLSGGQQQRVFLARALAQDADLVLMDEPFAAVDAATETAIVAVLRALAARGRHVVAVHHDLGTVPEYFSSVLLLNARVFAAGPVKDAFTTGTIGATYGARLALLDEASVGAEAGGA
;
A
#
# COMPACT_ATOMS: atom_id res chain seq x y z
N MET A 1 -17.63 19.77 -12.77
CA MET A 1 -16.41 19.04 -13.20
C MET A 1 -16.05 18.03 -12.12
N THR A 2 -15.95 16.77 -12.45
CA THR A 2 -15.52 15.73 -11.49
C THR A 2 -14.06 16.00 -11.11
N PRO A 3 -13.70 15.97 -9.83
CA PRO A 3 -12.30 16.14 -9.43
C PRO A 3 -11.42 15.05 -10.06
N PRO A 4 -10.15 15.37 -10.39
CA PRO A 4 -9.25 14.39 -10.97
C PRO A 4 -9.00 13.24 -10.00
N ALA A 5 -8.83 12.03 -10.54
CA ALA A 5 -8.53 10.84 -9.75
C ALA A 5 -7.26 11.03 -8.91
N PRO A 6 -7.20 10.47 -7.68
CA PRO A 6 -6.01 10.52 -6.82
C PRO A 6 -4.75 9.96 -7.49
N LEU A 7 -4.91 8.89 -8.27
CA LEU A 7 -3.89 8.28 -9.11
C LEU A 7 -4.52 7.85 -10.43
N SER A 8 -3.89 8.17 -11.54
CA SER A 8 -4.24 7.64 -12.86
C SER A 8 -2.99 7.14 -13.58
N VAL A 9 -3.15 6.05 -14.29
CA VAL A 9 -2.12 5.37 -15.05
C VAL A 9 -2.66 5.14 -16.45
N SER A 10 -1.90 5.47 -17.47
CA SER A 10 -2.29 5.33 -18.88
C SER A 10 -1.21 4.59 -19.65
N HIS A 11 -1.57 3.42 -20.22
CA HIS A 11 -0.71 2.59 -21.06
C HIS A 11 0.66 2.26 -20.44
N LEU A 12 0.72 2.07 -19.11
CA LEU A 12 1.96 1.84 -18.38
C LEU A 12 2.47 0.43 -18.65
N THR A 13 3.71 0.35 -19.13
CA THR A 13 4.45 -0.91 -19.31
C THR A 13 5.77 -0.85 -18.56
N VAL A 14 6.04 -1.90 -17.76
CA VAL A 14 7.29 -2.08 -17.01
C VAL A 14 7.79 -3.49 -17.23
N ALA A 15 9.07 -3.63 -17.56
CA ALA A 15 9.69 -4.94 -17.76
C ALA A 15 11.02 -5.06 -17.00
N TYR A 16 11.32 -6.27 -16.59
CA TYR A 16 12.63 -6.69 -16.09
C TYR A 16 13.24 -7.63 -17.12
N GLY A 17 14.26 -7.14 -17.85
CA GLY A 17 14.76 -7.84 -19.04
C GLY A 17 13.71 -7.95 -20.13
N GLU A 18 13.53 -9.14 -20.70
CA GLU A 18 12.59 -9.38 -21.81
C GLU A 18 11.13 -9.62 -21.36
N ARG A 19 10.88 -9.80 -20.07
CA ARG A 19 9.54 -10.14 -19.57
C ARG A 19 8.86 -8.94 -18.94
N PRO A 20 7.69 -8.51 -19.43
CA PRO A 20 6.93 -7.46 -18.81
C PRO A 20 6.32 -7.96 -17.49
N ALA A 21 6.60 -7.20 -16.41
CA ALA A 21 5.94 -7.39 -15.12
C ALA A 21 4.59 -6.67 -15.05
N VAL A 22 4.46 -5.56 -15.80
CA VAL A 22 3.23 -4.79 -16.00
C VAL A 22 3.15 -4.46 -17.48
N TRP A 23 2.02 -4.73 -18.10
CA TRP A 23 1.83 -4.58 -19.55
C TRP A 23 0.59 -3.78 -19.88
N ASP A 24 0.78 -2.62 -20.50
CA ASP A 24 -0.29 -1.77 -21.04
C ASP A 24 -1.42 -1.50 -20.03
N VAL A 25 -1.04 -1.18 -18.79
CA VAL A 25 -1.99 -0.92 -17.71
C VAL A 25 -2.56 0.48 -17.87
N THR A 26 -3.89 0.54 -18.06
CA THR A 26 -4.67 1.78 -17.98
C THR A 26 -5.70 1.64 -16.88
N TRP A 27 -5.61 2.52 -15.88
CA TRP A 27 -6.45 2.48 -14.68
C TRP A 27 -6.42 3.80 -13.94
N SER A 28 -7.51 4.10 -13.20
CA SER A 28 -7.60 5.24 -12.30
C SER A 28 -8.15 4.80 -10.95
N ALA A 29 -7.44 5.14 -9.88
CA ALA A 29 -7.90 4.88 -8.52
C ALA A 29 -9.05 5.84 -8.18
N PRO A 30 -10.22 5.33 -7.79
CA PRO A 30 -11.28 6.19 -7.26
C PRO A 30 -10.90 6.73 -5.87
N PRO A 31 -11.59 7.79 -5.41
CA PRO A 31 -11.44 8.26 -4.03
C PRO A 31 -11.76 7.17 -3.00
N GLY A 32 -11.04 7.19 -1.86
CA GLY A 32 -11.25 6.26 -0.75
C GLY A 32 -10.17 5.18 -0.66
N LEU A 33 -10.56 3.96 -0.29
CA LEU A 33 -9.67 2.83 -0.07
C LEU A 33 -9.73 1.86 -1.26
N THR A 34 -8.63 1.66 -1.95
CA THR A 34 -8.51 0.76 -3.10
C THR A 34 -7.49 -0.35 -2.83
N ALA A 35 -7.89 -1.60 -3.04
CA ALA A 35 -6.99 -2.75 -3.04
C ALA A 35 -6.42 -3.01 -4.45
N ILE A 36 -5.13 -3.33 -4.55
CA ILE A 36 -4.53 -3.97 -5.73
C ILE A 36 -4.33 -5.44 -5.38
N VAL A 37 -5.02 -6.32 -6.09
CA VAL A 37 -5.09 -7.76 -5.80
C VAL A 37 -4.67 -8.56 -7.04
N GLY A 38 -4.04 -9.69 -6.84
CA GLY A 38 -3.59 -10.59 -7.90
C GLY A 38 -2.58 -11.61 -7.39
N PRO A 39 -2.24 -12.64 -8.18
CA PRO A 39 -1.32 -13.69 -7.76
C PRO A 39 0.09 -13.16 -7.47
N ASN A 40 0.92 -14.00 -6.85
CA ASN A 40 2.34 -13.68 -6.65
C ASN A 40 3.03 -13.56 -8.02
N GLY A 41 3.82 -12.51 -8.20
CA GLY A 41 4.44 -12.18 -9.49
C GLY A 41 3.53 -11.41 -10.47
N ALA A 42 2.31 -11.05 -10.08
CA ALA A 42 1.35 -10.33 -10.92
C ALA A 42 1.75 -8.88 -11.27
N GLY A 43 2.87 -8.37 -10.75
CA GLY A 43 3.31 -6.99 -11.01
C GLY A 43 2.75 -5.93 -10.06
N LYS A 44 2.06 -6.30 -8.97
CA LYS A 44 1.42 -5.37 -8.02
C LYS A 44 2.40 -4.35 -7.42
N SER A 45 3.47 -4.82 -6.78
CA SER A 45 4.53 -3.97 -6.21
C SER A 45 5.29 -3.21 -7.30
N THR A 46 5.48 -3.82 -8.47
CA THR A 46 6.10 -3.17 -9.63
C THR A 46 5.24 -1.99 -10.11
N LEU A 47 3.91 -2.17 -10.21
CA LEU A 47 2.99 -1.09 -10.56
C LEU A 47 3.13 0.07 -9.57
N LEU A 48 3.06 -0.17 -8.25
CA LEU A 48 3.23 0.90 -7.25
C LEU A 48 4.59 1.58 -7.35
N LYS A 49 5.67 0.81 -7.48
CA LYS A 49 7.03 1.37 -7.60
C LYS A 49 7.21 2.20 -8.87
N ALA A 50 6.65 1.75 -9.98
CA ALA A 50 6.70 2.48 -11.25
C ALA A 50 5.92 3.80 -11.19
N THR A 51 4.73 3.82 -10.54
CA THR A 51 3.98 5.08 -10.36
C THR A 51 4.77 6.12 -9.56
N LEU A 52 5.65 5.69 -8.66
CA LEU A 52 6.50 6.55 -7.85
C LEU A 52 7.85 6.90 -8.51
N GLY A 53 8.12 6.39 -9.72
CA GLY A 53 9.40 6.55 -10.42
C GLY A 53 10.55 5.77 -9.77
N LEU A 54 10.26 4.80 -8.88
CA LEU A 54 11.26 3.94 -8.22
C LEU A 54 11.74 2.81 -9.15
N VAL A 55 10.98 2.50 -10.18
CA VAL A 55 11.33 1.57 -11.26
C VAL A 55 11.01 2.27 -12.57
N PRO A 56 11.93 2.24 -13.56
CA PRO A 56 11.70 2.87 -14.85
C PRO A 56 10.58 2.17 -15.62
N ALA A 57 9.68 2.96 -16.20
CA ALA A 57 8.68 2.48 -17.13
C ALA A 57 9.26 2.49 -18.56
N LEU A 58 8.87 1.51 -19.39
CA LEU A 58 9.18 1.48 -20.82
C LEU A 58 8.27 2.42 -21.61
N SER A 59 7.00 2.53 -21.17
CA SER A 59 6.01 3.40 -21.79
C SER A 59 4.90 3.75 -20.80
N GLY A 60 4.09 4.73 -21.15
CA GLY A 60 2.91 5.14 -20.40
C GLY A 60 3.10 6.42 -19.60
N GLU A 61 2.02 6.87 -19.01
CA GLU A 61 1.98 8.09 -18.22
C GLU A 61 1.32 7.82 -16.86
N VAL A 62 1.84 8.48 -15.82
CA VAL A 62 1.29 8.46 -14.47
C VAL A 62 0.98 9.87 -14.02
N ARG A 63 -0.23 10.09 -13.48
CA ARG A 63 -0.64 11.36 -12.91
C ARG A 63 -1.25 11.18 -11.53
N PHE A 64 -0.91 12.08 -10.64
CA PHE A 64 -1.44 12.20 -9.29
C PHE A 64 -2.28 13.47 -9.21
N PHE A 65 -3.57 13.33 -8.89
CA PHE A 65 -4.51 14.46 -8.88
C PHE A 65 -4.48 15.26 -10.19
N GLY A 66 -4.28 14.55 -11.33
CA GLY A 66 -4.17 15.13 -12.67
C GLY A 66 -2.81 15.79 -13.01
N ARG A 67 -1.80 15.70 -12.11
CA ARG A 67 -0.48 16.32 -12.25
C ARG A 67 0.66 15.30 -12.22
N PRO A 68 1.84 15.62 -12.77
CA PRO A 68 3.04 14.82 -12.57
C PRO A 68 3.41 14.71 -11.07
N LEU A 69 4.09 13.63 -10.68
CA LEU A 69 4.47 13.39 -9.28
C LEU A 69 5.30 14.54 -8.69
N ASP A 70 6.23 15.10 -9.46
CA ASP A 70 7.16 16.13 -8.98
C ASP A 70 6.42 17.40 -8.52
N GLU A 71 5.27 17.71 -9.11
CA GLU A 71 4.45 18.85 -8.71
C GLU A 71 3.63 18.64 -7.44
N VAL A 72 3.42 17.37 -7.03
CA VAL A 72 2.53 16.99 -5.93
C VAL A 72 3.18 15.99 -4.97
N ARG A 73 4.50 15.91 -4.96
CA ARG A 73 5.27 14.92 -4.20
C ARG A 73 4.98 14.94 -2.70
N ASP A 74 4.73 16.11 -2.14
CA ASP A 74 4.38 16.32 -0.73
C ASP A 74 2.98 15.80 -0.37
N ARG A 75 2.12 15.58 -1.38
CA ARG A 75 0.75 15.05 -1.25
C ARG A 75 0.69 13.51 -1.37
N VAL A 76 1.80 12.85 -1.74
CA VAL A 76 1.86 11.40 -1.96
C VAL A 76 2.77 10.75 -0.94
N GLY A 77 2.21 9.83 -0.15
CA GLY A 77 2.93 9.01 0.82
C GLY A 77 3.21 7.61 0.28
N TYR A 78 4.28 6.98 0.76
CA TYR A 78 4.60 5.60 0.41
C TYR A 78 5.03 4.79 1.62
N LEU A 79 4.36 3.65 1.80
CA LEU A 79 4.71 2.60 2.74
C LEU A 79 5.31 1.43 1.94
N PRO A 80 6.63 1.20 1.98
CA PRO A 80 7.28 0.10 1.26
C PRO A 80 6.97 -1.25 1.92
N GLN A 81 7.12 -2.33 1.15
CA GLN A 81 7.10 -3.68 1.67
C GLN A 81 8.21 -3.87 2.72
N ARG A 82 7.87 -4.54 3.83
CA ARG A 82 8.79 -4.73 4.96
C ARG A 82 10.14 -5.34 4.57
N ALA A 83 10.14 -6.30 3.65
CA ALA A 83 11.35 -6.98 3.18
C ALA A 83 12.35 -6.06 2.46
N SER A 84 11.93 -4.89 2.02
CA SER A 84 12.79 -3.92 1.31
C SER A 84 13.43 -2.86 2.22
N VAL A 85 13.24 -2.96 3.54
CA VAL A 85 13.72 -1.99 4.52
C VAL A 85 14.95 -2.55 5.24
N ASP A 86 16.00 -1.72 5.36
CA ASP A 86 17.16 -2.00 6.22
C ASP A 86 16.78 -1.75 7.69
N TRP A 87 16.59 -2.83 8.43
CA TRP A 87 16.19 -2.79 9.84
C TRP A 87 17.37 -2.62 10.80
N ASP A 88 18.60 -2.79 10.35
CA ASP A 88 19.82 -2.63 11.17
C ASP A 88 20.25 -1.16 11.27
N PHE A 89 19.56 -0.27 10.56
CA PHE A 89 19.82 1.16 10.62
C PHE A 89 19.66 1.70 12.06
N PRO A 90 20.66 2.44 12.59
CA PRO A 90 20.69 2.86 14.00
C PRO A 90 19.77 4.08 14.28
N ALA A 91 18.48 3.97 13.94
CA ALA A 91 17.47 5.01 14.20
C ALA A 91 16.45 4.52 15.23
N THR A 92 15.93 5.45 16.02
CA THR A 92 14.77 5.18 16.90
C THR A 92 13.47 5.18 16.10
N ALA A 93 12.40 4.62 16.68
CA ALA A 93 11.07 4.69 16.08
C ALA A 93 10.65 6.15 15.79
N LEU A 94 10.94 7.07 16.71
CA LEU A 94 10.66 8.48 16.53
C LEU A 94 11.45 9.10 15.38
N ASP A 95 12.74 8.75 15.23
CA ASP A 95 13.56 9.24 14.13
C ASP A 95 12.99 8.80 12.78
N VAL A 96 12.61 7.53 12.66
CA VAL A 96 11.98 6.98 11.45
C VAL A 96 10.70 7.73 11.08
N VAL A 97 9.86 8.04 12.07
CA VAL A 97 8.62 8.81 11.81
C VAL A 97 8.93 10.27 11.48
N CYS A 98 9.93 10.89 12.13
CA CYS A 98 10.37 12.25 11.81
C CYS A 98 10.87 12.38 10.35
N MET A 99 11.47 11.33 9.77
CA MET A 99 11.91 11.36 8.37
C MET A 99 10.78 11.70 7.39
N ALA A 100 9.53 11.34 7.69
CA ALA A 100 8.37 11.70 6.88
C ALA A 100 8.16 13.22 6.75
N ARG A 101 8.71 13.99 7.69
CA ARG A 101 8.54 15.44 7.77
C ARG A 101 9.70 16.21 7.14
N TYR A 102 10.80 15.55 6.74
CA TYR A 102 11.99 16.20 6.19
C TYR A 102 11.69 17.07 4.96
N PRO A 103 10.85 16.70 4.00
CA PRO A 103 10.52 17.59 2.87
C PRO A 103 9.89 18.93 3.27
N ARG A 104 9.30 18.99 4.48
CA ARG A 104 8.66 20.21 5.05
C ARG A 104 9.58 20.98 6.00
N MET A 105 10.86 20.56 6.12
CA MET A 105 11.85 21.18 7.01
C MET A 105 12.97 21.83 6.22
N ARG A 106 13.62 22.83 6.80
CA ARG A 106 14.86 23.38 6.23
C ARG A 106 15.97 22.34 6.38
N TRP A 107 16.81 22.21 5.37
CA TRP A 107 17.88 21.21 5.21
C TRP A 107 18.89 21.15 6.39
N TRP A 108 19.03 22.19 7.20
CA TRP A 108 20.05 22.28 8.25
C TRP A 108 19.43 22.38 9.63
N GLY A 109 19.87 21.52 10.55
CA GLY A 109 19.63 21.65 11.98
C GLY A 109 18.84 20.49 12.62
N ARG A 110 18.52 20.67 13.92
CA ARG A 110 17.67 19.73 14.68
C ARG A 110 16.25 19.76 14.16
N VAL A 111 15.59 18.60 14.20
CA VAL A 111 14.15 18.49 13.91
C VAL A 111 13.39 19.44 14.82
N PRO A 112 12.65 20.43 14.30
CA PRO A 112 11.88 21.36 15.11
C PRO A 112 10.86 20.64 15.99
N ARG A 113 10.61 21.17 17.19
CA ARG A 113 9.73 20.56 18.20
C ARG A 113 8.36 20.19 17.61
N LYS A 114 7.73 21.09 16.84
CA LYS A 114 6.45 20.84 16.17
C LYS A 114 6.42 19.58 15.30
N HIS A 115 7.54 19.21 14.65
CA HIS A 115 7.64 18.01 13.82
C HIS A 115 7.86 16.76 14.66
N ARG A 116 8.59 16.88 15.78
CA ARG A 116 8.74 15.78 16.75
C ARG A 116 7.41 15.49 17.45
N ASP A 117 6.67 16.53 17.85
CA ASP A 117 5.36 16.38 18.47
C ASP A 117 4.38 15.69 17.49
N ALA A 118 4.30 16.13 16.23
CA ALA A 118 3.50 15.48 15.20
C ALA A 118 3.93 14.02 14.93
N ALA A 119 5.22 13.70 15.05
CA ALA A 119 5.70 12.32 14.92
C ALA A 119 5.31 11.46 16.14
N ARG A 120 5.32 12.02 17.36
CA ARG A 120 4.82 11.34 18.57
C ARG A 120 3.31 11.11 18.50
N ASP A 121 2.54 12.09 18.04
CA ASP A 121 1.10 11.95 17.81
C ASP A 121 0.79 10.83 16.82
N ALA A 122 1.58 10.72 15.74
CA ALA A 122 1.43 9.63 14.78
C ALA A 122 1.79 8.26 15.39
N LEU A 123 2.83 8.17 16.23
CA LEU A 123 3.16 6.95 16.99
C LEU A 123 2.04 6.59 17.98
N ALA A 124 1.46 7.56 18.67
CA ALA A 124 0.34 7.33 19.58
C ALA A 124 -0.89 6.76 18.85
N GLN A 125 -1.21 7.27 17.63
CA GLN A 125 -2.32 6.76 16.81
C GLN A 125 -2.20 5.27 16.45
N VAL A 126 -0.98 4.73 16.44
CA VAL A 126 -0.73 3.30 16.16
C VAL A 126 -0.32 2.51 17.40
N GLY A 127 -0.46 3.08 18.61
CA GLY A 127 -0.12 2.43 19.88
C GLY A 127 1.38 2.19 20.07
N MET A 128 2.24 3.05 19.49
CA MET A 128 3.70 2.93 19.53
C MET A 128 4.41 4.05 20.31
N GLU A 129 3.66 4.89 21.02
CA GLU A 129 4.24 6.02 21.77
C GLU A 129 5.30 5.59 22.80
N ALA A 130 5.02 4.52 23.57
CA ALA A 130 5.93 3.98 24.57
C ALA A 130 7.25 3.44 23.99
N PHE A 131 7.29 3.20 22.67
CA PHE A 131 8.46 2.70 21.95
C PHE A 131 9.19 3.78 21.14
N ALA A 132 8.79 5.05 21.28
CA ALA A 132 9.30 6.17 20.47
C ALA A 132 10.84 6.25 20.45
N ASP A 133 11.47 6.07 21.59
CA ASP A 133 12.92 6.18 21.76
C ASP A 133 13.66 4.83 21.61
N ARG A 134 12.92 3.74 21.27
CA ARG A 134 13.51 2.42 21.02
C ARG A 134 14.04 2.31 19.60
N GLN A 135 15.23 1.70 19.45
CA GLN A 135 15.83 1.45 18.14
C GLN A 135 14.92 0.56 17.28
N ILE A 136 14.74 0.91 16.00
CA ILE A 136 13.80 0.24 15.09
C ILE A 136 14.08 -1.25 14.93
N GLY A 137 15.35 -1.65 14.84
CA GLY A 137 15.77 -3.05 14.72
C GLY A 137 15.49 -3.91 15.97
N LYS A 138 15.25 -3.27 17.14
CA LYS A 138 14.91 -3.97 18.40
C LYS A 138 13.40 -4.15 18.59
N LEU A 139 12.59 -3.73 17.63
CA LEU A 139 11.15 -3.89 17.64
C LEU A 139 10.74 -5.22 16.96
N SER A 140 9.62 -5.81 17.40
CA SER A 140 9.03 -6.95 16.70
C SER A 140 8.55 -6.55 15.29
N GLY A 141 8.34 -7.53 14.40
CA GLY A 141 7.88 -7.27 13.03
C GLY A 141 6.60 -6.45 12.96
N GLY A 142 5.59 -6.77 13.78
CA GLY A 142 4.36 -6.00 13.86
C GLY A 142 4.55 -4.59 14.44
N GLN A 143 5.48 -4.43 15.38
CA GLN A 143 5.84 -3.10 15.91
C GLN A 143 6.55 -2.25 14.84
N GLN A 144 7.49 -2.83 14.09
CA GLN A 144 8.15 -2.18 12.96
C GLN A 144 7.12 -1.71 11.93
N GLN A 145 6.17 -2.57 11.56
CA GLN A 145 5.09 -2.25 10.63
C GLN A 145 4.25 -1.06 11.12
N ARG A 146 3.88 -1.05 12.41
CA ARG A 146 3.15 0.08 13.02
C ARG A 146 3.96 1.38 13.02
N VAL A 147 5.27 1.34 13.25
CA VAL A 147 6.13 2.53 13.14
C VAL A 147 6.15 3.08 11.70
N PHE A 148 6.23 2.21 10.69
CA PHE A 148 6.17 2.64 9.29
C PHE A 148 4.79 3.19 8.90
N LEU A 149 3.72 2.64 9.49
CA LEU A 149 2.39 3.21 9.34
C LEU A 149 2.30 4.60 9.98
N ALA A 150 2.85 4.79 11.20
CA ALA A 150 2.96 6.10 11.83
C ALA A 150 3.76 7.08 10.97
N ARG A 151 4.83 6.62 10.31
CA ARG A 151 5.58 7.44 9.35
C ARG A 151 4.71 7.91 8.19
N ALA A 152 3.89 7.01 7.61
CA ALA A 152 2.96 7.37 6.54
C ALA A 152 1.91 8.39 7.02
N LEU A 153 1.39 8.23 8.24
CA LEU A 153 0.46 9.19 8.87
C LEU A 153 1.12 10.56 9.11
N ALA A 154 2.34 10.57 9.64
CA ALA A 154 3.07 11.81 9.92
C ALA A 154 3.37 12.63 8.67
N GLN A 155 3.43 12.00 7.50
CA GLN A 155 3.58 12.70 6.23
C GLN A 155 2.35 13.57 5.92
N ASP A 156 1.16 13.22 6.44
CA ASP A 156 -0.11 13.91 6.20
C ASP A 156 -0.40 14.09 4.70
N ALA A 157 -0.18 13.02 3.95
CA ALA A 157 -0.38 12.98 2.51
C ALA A 157 -1.86 12.85 2.15
N ASP A 158 -2.24 13.35 0.97
CA ASP A 158 -3.61 13.20 0.45
C ASP A 158 -3.85 11.80 -0.11
N LEU A 159 -2.80 11.17 -0.66
CA LEU A 159 -2.80 9.79 -1.14
C LEU A 159 -1.66 9.02 -0.49
N VAL A 160 -1.94 7.83 0.05
CA VAL A 160 -0.93 6.90 0.58
C VAL A 160 -0.94 5.63 -0.26
N LEU A 161 0.21 5.30 -0.85
CA LEU A 161 0.44 4.03 -1.52
C LEU A 161 1.08 3.06 -0.52
N MET A 162 0.57 1.85 -0.40
CA MET A 162 1.04 0.84 0.56
C MET A 162 1.34 -0.48 -0.14
N ASP A 163 2.55 -0.98 0.05
CA ASP A 163 2.97 -2.26 -0.52
C ASP A 163 2.91 -3.35 0.57
N GLU A 164 1.84 -4.15 0.54
CA GLU A 164 1.56 -5.25 1.48
C GLU A 164 1.57 -4.81 2.96
N PRO A 165 0.77 -3.83 3.38
CA PRO A 165 0.77 -3.33 4.76
C PRO A 165 0.36 -4.38 5.80
N PHE A 166 -0.31 -5.45 5.40
CA PHE A 166 -0.80 -6.54 6.25
C PHE A 166 0.10 -7.79 6.24
N ALA A 167 1.24 -7.76 5.54
CA ALA A 167 2.10 -8.93 5.42
C ALA A 167 2.76 -9.29 6.76
N ALA A 168 2.62 -10.55 7.16
CA ALA A 168 3.27 -11.12 8.36
C ALA A 168 2.99 -10.34 9.66
N VAL A 169 1.78 -9.79 9.82
CA VAL A 169 1.33 -9.14 11.05
C VAL A 169 0.36 -10.03 11.82
N ASP A 170 0.31 -9.84 13.14
CA ASP A 170 -0.71 -10.49 13.98
C ASP A 170 -2.07 -9.79 13.86
N ALA A 171 -3.13 -10.44 14.30
CA ALA A 171 -4.51 -9.94 14.23
C ALA A 171 -4.68 -8.57 14.94
N ALA A 172 -3.96 -8.33 16.03
CA ALA A 172 -4.02 -7.06 16.76
C ALA A 172 -3.41 -5.92 15.92
N THR A 173 -2.28 -6.19 15.27
CA THR A 173 -1.65 -5.23 14.35
C THR A 173 -2.51 -4.99 13.12
N GLU A 174 -3.11 -6.04 12.55
CA GLU A 174 -4.05 -5.92 11.43
C GLU A 174 -5.22 -5.02 11.76
N THR A 175 -5.88 -5.26 12.91
CA THR A 175 -6.97 -4.40 13.41
C THR A 175 -6.54 -2.93 13.54
N ALA A 176 -5.34 -2.67 14.07
CA ALA A 176 -4.80 -1.32 14.18
C ALA A 176 -4.59 -0.66 12.80
N ILE A 177 -4.05 -1.41 11.82
CA ILE A 177 -3.87 -0.93 10.44
C ILE A 177 -5.23 -0.55 9.83
N VAL A 178 -6.23 -1.44 9.93
CA VAL A 178 -7.58 -1.20 9.39
C VAL A 178 -8.21 0.05 10.02
N ALA A 179 -8.09 0.22 11.33
CA ALA A 179 -8.59 1.40 12.03
C ALA A 179 -7.96 2.70 11.48
N VAL A 180 -6.64 2.68 11.22
CA VAL A 180 -5.93 3.81 10.61
C VAL A 180 -6.41 4.08 9.18
N LEU A 181 -6.56 3.04 8.34
CA LEU A 181 -7.07 3.20 6.98
C LEU A 181 -8.46 3.83 6.96
N ARG A 182 -9.37 3.37 7.83
CA ARG A 182 -10.72 3.93 7.99
C ARG A 182 -10.67 5.39 8.46
N ALA A 183 -9.79 5.72 9.40
CA ALA A 183 -9.61 7.09 9.87
C ALA A 183 -9.07 8.03 8.78
N LEU A 184 -8.15 7.56 7.92
CA LEU A 184 -7.67 8.31 6.76
C LEU A 184 -8.80 8.57 5.77
N ALA A 185 -9.57 7.54 5.41
CA ALA A 185 -10.71 7.66 4.50
C ALA A 185 -11.78 8.64 5.02
N ALA A 186 -12.09 8.60 6.33
CA ALA A 186 -13.03 9.50 6.97
C ALA A 186 -12.57 10.98 6.93
N ARG A 187 -11.26 11.23 6.82
CA ARG A 187 -10.66 12.56 6.63
C ARG A 187 -10.54 12.96 5.16
N GLY A 188 -11.15 12.20 4.24
CA GLY A 188 -11.06 12.45 2.79
C GLY A 188 -9.69 12.14 2.18
N ARG A 189 -8.83 11.38 2.89
CA ARG A 189 -7.56 10.87 2.34
C ARG A 189 -7.80 9.61 1.53
N HIS A 190 -6.91 9.30 0.61
CA HIS A 190 -7.01 8.16 -0.28
C HIS A 190 -5.90 7.16 0.02
N VAL A 191 -6.20 5.88 -0.13
CA VAL A 191 -5.22 4.81 0.03
C VAL A 191 -5.33 3.85 -1.15
N VAL A 192 -4.18 3.48 -1.72
CA VAL A 192 -4.04 2.37 -2.66
C VAL A 192 -3.09 1.37 -2.03
N ALA A 193 -3.57 0.18 -1.70
CA ALA A 193 -2.78 -0.84 -1.02
C ALA A 193 -2.71 -2.14 -1.82
N VAL A 194 -1.51 -2.69 -1.96
CA VAL A 194 -1.35 -4.08 -2.40
C VAL A 194 -1.85 -4.99 -1.29
N HIS A 195 -2.76 -5.90 -1.64
CA HIS A 195 -3.37 -6.82 -0.69
C HIS A 195 -3.39 -8.24 -1.25
N HIS A 196 -3.19 -9.25 -0.39
CA HIS A 196 -3.09 -10.63 -0.84
C HIS A 196 -4.19 -11.54 -0.28
N ASP A 197 -4.87 -11.13 0.80
CA ASP A 197 -5.96 -11.89 1.38
C ASP A 197 -7.30 -11.49 0.73
N LEU A 198 -7.81 -12.38 -0.11
CA LEU A 198 -9.08 -12.19 -0.82
C LEU A 198 -10.28 -12.10 0.13
N GLY A 199 -10.22 -12.79 1.27
CA GLY A 199 -11.34 -12.85 2.22
C GLY A 199 -11.62 -11.50 2.89
N THR A 200 -10.60 -10.69 3.11
CA THR A 200 -10.71 -9.40 3.81
C THR A 200 -10.92 -8.20 2.87
N VAL A 201 -10.76 -8.37 1.54
CA VAL A 201 -10.96 -7.28 0.56
C VAL A 201 -12.33 -6.60 0.71
N PRO A 202 -13.46 -7.33 0.77
CA PRO A 202 -14.77 -6.69 0.86
C PRO A 202 -15.01 -5.91 2.15
N GLU A 203 -14.30 -6.28 3.22
CA GLU A 203 -14.43 -5.62 4.51
C GLU A 203 -13.58 -4.34 4.62
N TYR A 204 -12.37 -4.34 4.03
CA TYR A 204 -11.39 -3.27 4.24
C TYR A 204 -11.40 -2.21 3.15
N PHE A 205 -11.84 -2.55 1.93
CA PHE A 205 -11.70 -1.69 0.77
C PHE A 205 -13.04 -1.39 0.10
N SER A 206 -13.19 -0.18 -0.42
CA SER A 206 -14.35 0.22 -1.22
C SER A 206 -14.20 -0.11 -2.69
N SER A 207 -12.97 -0.21 -3.17
CA SER A 207 -12.64 -0.43 -4.58
C SER A 207 -11.49 -1.41 -4.73
N VAL A 208 -11.40 -2.05 -5.89
CA VAL A 208 -10.38 -3.05 -6.20
C VAL A 208 -9.83 -2.86 -7.62
N LEU A 209 -8.56 -3.18 -7.79
CA LEU A 209 -7.89 -3.44 -9.06
C LEU A 209 -7.41 -4.89 -9.06
N LEU A 210 -7.95 -5.73 -9.93
CA LEU A 210 -7.49 -7.10 -10.18
C LEU A 210 -6.43 -7.08 -11.27
N LEU A 211 -5.19 -7.42 -10.88
CA LEU A 211 -3.99 -7.32 -11.71
C LEU A 211 -3.30 -8.68 -11.86
N ASN A 212 -2.95 -9.03 -13.10
CA ASN A 212 -2.01 -10.11 -13.40
C ASN A 212 -1.26 -9.74 -14.71
N ALA A 213 -0.16 -9.02 -14.57
CA ALA A 213 0.56 -8.27 -15.59
C ALA A 213 -0.32 -7.25 -16.34
N ARG A 214 -1.61 -7.50 -16.50
CA ARG A 214 -2.64 -6.64 -17.10
C ARG A 214 -3.80 -6.44 -16.13
N VAL A 215 -4.63 -5.45 -16.39
CA VAL A 215 -5.90 -5.26 -15.66
C VAL A 215 -6.92 -6.29 -16.12
N PHE A 216 -7.47 -7.05 -15.18
CA PHE A 216 -8.57 -7.97 -15.40
C PHE A 216 -9.92 -7.36 -15.05
N ALA A 217 -9.98 -6.65 -13.93
CA ALA A 217 -11.16 -5.88 -13.53
C ALA A 217 -10.73 -4.74 -12.61
N ALA A 218 -11.48 -3.65 -12.59
CA ALA A 218 -11.29 -2.54 -11.67
C ALA A 218 -12.62 -1.83 -11.41
N GLY A 219 -12.82 -1.35 -10.18
CA GLY A 219 -14.02 -0.62 -9.79
C GLY A 219 -14.43 -0.84 -8.36
N PRO A 220 -15.67 -0.47 -7.98
CA PRO A 220 -16.23 -0.79 -6.67
C PRO A 220 -16.13 -2.30 -6.39
N VAL A 221 -15.77 -2.66 -5.14
CA VAL A 221 -15.60 -4.07 -4.76
C VAL A 221 -16.86 -4.89 -5.07
N LYS A 222 -18.06 -4.37 -4.80
CA LYS A 222 -19.34 -5.05 -5.07
C LYS A 222 -19.55 -5.43 -6.54
N ASP A 223 -18.91 -4.71 -7.48
CA ASP A 223 -19.11 -4.88 -8.92
C ASP A 223 -17.93 -5.61 -9.59
N ALA A 224 -16.70 -5.30 -9.16
CA ALA A 224 -15.47 -5.79 -9.78
C ALA A 224 -14.88 -7.04 -9.11
N PHE A 225 -15.21 -7.31 -7.84
CA PHE A 225 -14.66 -8.42 -7.06
C PHE A 225 -15.63 -9.59 -7.02
N THR A 226 -15.76 -10.29 -8.14
CA THR A 226 -16.65 -11.45 -8.30
C THR A 226 -15.85 -12.75 -8.46
N THR A 227 -16.47 -13.89 -8.19
CA THR A 227 -15.83 -15.21 -8.41
C THR A 227 -15.29 -15.35 -9.85
N GLY A 228 -16.02 -14.82 -10.84
CA GLY A 228 -15.59 -14.87 -12.25
C GLY A 228 -14.34 -14.03 -12.52
N THR A 229 -14.29 -12.78 -12.02
CA THR A 229 -13.13 -11.88 -12.22
C THR A 229 -11.91 -12.34 -11.42
N ILE A 230 -12.11 -12.86 -10.21
CA ILE A 230 -11.07 -13.48 -9.39
C ILE A 230 -10.53 -14.73 -10.11
N GLY A 231 -11.41 -15.63 -10.57
CA GLY A 231 -11.03 -16.81 -11.34
C GLY A 231 -10.23 -16.49 -12.60
N ALA A 232 -10.65 -15.48 -13.37
CA ALA A 232 -9.92 -15.00 -14.55
C ALA A 232 -8.53 -14.43 -14.19
N THR A 233 -8.40 -13.71 -13.06
CA THR A 233 -7.14 -13.09 -12.62
C THR A 233 -6.13 -14.12 -12.13
N TYR A 234 -6.58 -15.11 -11.36
CA TYR A 234 -5.72 -16.11 -10.72
C TYR A 234 -5.52 -17.36 -11.58
N GLY A 235 -6.36 -17.58 -12.62
CA GLY A 235 -6.27 -18.71 -13.54
C GLY A 235 -6.54 -20.06 -12.84
N ALA A 236 -6.07 -21.15 -13.45
CA ALA A 236 -6.26 -22.52 -12.97
C ALA A 236 -5.72 -22.82 -11.56
N ARG A 237 -4.97 -21.92 -10.96
CA ARG A 237 -4.47 -22.05 -9.58
C ARG A 237 -5.59 -22.03 -8.52
N LEU A 238 -6.72 -21.37 -8.77
CA LEU A 238 -7.87 -21.38 -7.86
C LEU A 238 -8.61 -22.73 -7.92
N ALA A 239 -8.72 -23.34 -9.10
CA ALA A 239 -9.35 -24.64 -9.25
C ALA A 239 -8.67 -25.74 -8.41
N LEU A 240 -7.34 -25.68 -8.30
CA LEU A 240 -6.57 -26.62 -7.47
C LEU A 240 -6.74 -26.40 -5.97
N LEU A 241 -7.07 -25.21 -5.53
CA LEU A 241 -7.31 -24.91 -4.10
C LEU A 241 -8.73 -25.32 -3.68
N ASP A 242 -9.71 -25.15 -4.57
CA ASP A 242 -11.09 -25.62 -4.33
C ASP A 242 -11.16 -27.16 -4.31
N GLU A 243 -10.45 -27.86 -5.20
CA GLU A 243 -10.36 -29.31 -5.19
C GLU A 243 -9.64 -29.86 -3.93
N ALA A 244 -8.62 -29.16 -3.43
CA ALA A 244 -7.92 -29.54 -2.21
C ALA A 244 -8.76 -29.32 -0.95
N SER A 245 -9.62 -28.32 -0.91
CA SER A 245 -10.54 -28.07 0.23
C SER A 245 -11.71 -29.07 0.25
N VAL A 246 -12.22 -29.45 -0.91
CA VAL A 246 -13.29 -30.48 -1.00
C VAL A 246 -12.77 -31.89 -0.71
N GLY A 247 -11.51 -32.18 -1.03
CA GLY A 247 -10.86 -33.46 -0.74
C GLY A 247 -10.56 -33.68 0.75
N ALA A 248 -10.38 -32.60 1.52
CA ALA A 248 -10.11 -32.68 2.96
C ALA A 248 -11.37 -32.98 3.81
N GLU A 249 -12.55 -32.64 3.32
CA GLU A 249 -13.82 -32.97 4.02
C GLU A 249 -14.35 -34.36 3.73
N ALA A 250 -13.90 -35.01 2.66
CA ALA A 250 -14.35 -36.36 2.27
C ALA A 250 -13.51 -37.51 2.88
N GLY A 251 -12.42 -37.23 3.59
CA GLY A 251 -11.51 -38.20 4.18
C GLY A 251 -11.69 -38.45 5.69
N GLY A 252 -12.73 -37.93 6.32
CA GLY A 252 -12.99 -38.01 7.76
C GLY A 252 -14.30 -38.73 8.10
N ALA A 253 -14.49 -39.96 7.60
CA ALA A 253 -15.58 -40.84 8.05
C ALA A 253 -15.01 -42.21 8.37
#